data_73fa9099d9f71032df48aa4144fd9e57
#
_entry.id   73fa9099d9f71032df48aa4144fd9e57
#
_cell.length_a   1.000
_cell.length_b   1.000
_cell.length_c   1.000
_cell.angle_alpha   90.00
_cell.angle_beta   90.00
_cell.angle_gamma   90.00
#
_symmetry.space_group_name_H-M   'P 1'
#
loop_
_entity.id
_entity.type
_entity.pdbx_description
1 polymer ?
#
loop_
_entity_poly.entity_id
_entity_poly.type
_entity_poly.pdbx_seq_one_letter_code
_entity_poly.pdbx_strand_id
1 'polypeptide(L)'
;MLTAYVMVTIVAVAATGFSGVAALVHFPPIRPGMARAGVPESWLTFPIGTLKTAGAVGLLLGLLGVPLIGTAAAIGLTHFFVCAVYTHLLARDYSAQFGLANGFLALVVATLVLGLAVR
;
A
#
# COMPACT_ATOMS: atom_id res chain seq x y z
N MET A 1 13.69 15.19 -10.60
CA MET A 1 13.24 13.79 -10.51
C MET A 1 13.60 13.15 -9.17
N LEU A 2 14.86 13.26 -8.74
CA LEU A 2 15.27 12.64 -7.48
C LEU A 2 14.49 13.20 -6.28
N THR A 3 14.31 14.51 -6.19
CA THR A 3 13.53 15.14 -5.13
C THR A 3 12.09 14.62 -5.12
N ALA A 4 11.47 14.56 -6.30
CA ALA A 4 10.10 14.04 -6.42
C ALA A 4 10.03 12.58 -5.97
N TYR A 5 10.98 11.75 -6.38
CA TYR A 5 11.06 10.36 -5.97
C TYR A 5 11.15 10.23 -4.43
N VAL A 6 12.07 10.98 -3.82
CA VAL A 6 12.26 10.93 -2.37
C VAL A 6 11.00 11.36 -1.63
N MET A 7 10.39 12.47 -2.03
CA MET A 7 9.19 13.00 -1.38
C MET A 7 8.01 12.03 -1.49
N VAL A 8 7.76 11.54 -2.70
CA VAL A 8 6.65 10.61 -2.94
C VAL A 8 6.87 9.30 -2.19
N THR A 9 8.10 8.81 -2.17
CA THR A 9 8.41 7.55 -1.48
C THR A 9 8.26 7.70 0.03
N ILE A 10 8.67 8.83 0.62
CA ILE A 10 8.46 9.08 2.05
C ILE A 10 6.96 9.04 2.38
N VAL A 11 6.13 9.69 1.57
CA VAL A 11 4.68 9.68 1.77
C VAL A 11 4.14 8.25 1.64
N ALA A 12 4.62 7.50 0.65
CA ALA A 12 4.20 6.12 0.45
C ALA A 12 4.59 5.24 1.63
N VAL A 13 5.80 5.37 2.15
CA VAL A 13 6.27 4.61 3.33
C VAL A 13 5.40 4.94 4.54
N ALA A 14 5.17 6.22 4.80
CA ALA A 14 4.36 6.64 5.95
C ALA A 14 2.92 6.14 5.82
N ALA A 15 2.31 6.31 4.66
CA ALA A 15 0.91 5.93 4.44
C ALA A 15 0.72 4.42 4.50
N THR A 16 1.53 3.65 3.77
CA THR A 16 1.41 2.19 3.74
C THR A 16 1.85 1.56 5.06
N GLY A 17 2.89 2.11 5.69
CA GLY A 17 3.35 1.64 7.00
C GLY A 17 2.29 1.85 8.08
N PHE A 18 1.71 3.03 8.15
CA PHE A 18 0.63 3.31 9.10
C PHE A 18 -0.56 2.39 8.85
N SER A 19 -1.00 2.28 7.60
CA SER A 19 -2.13 1.43 7.22
C SER A 19 -1.85 -0.04 7.50
N GLY A 20 -0.62 -0.50 7.25
CA GLY A 20 -0.23 -1.88 7.51
C GLY A 20 -0.24 -2.21 9.00
N VAL A 21 0.33 -1.33 9.82
CA VAL A 21 0.33 -1.53 11.28
C VAL A 21 -1.10 -1.46 11.83
N ALA A 22 -1.92 -0.52 11.34
CA ALA A 22 -3.32 -0.43 11.74
C ALA A 22 -4.06 -1.74 11.43
N ALA A 23 -3.78 -2.37 10.28
CA ALA A 23 -4.36 -3.66 9.93
C ALA A 23 -3.86 -4.77 10.85
N LEU A 24 -2.56 -4.80 11.15
CA LEU A 24 -1.98 -5.83 12.03
C LEU A 24 -2.58 -5.79 13.43
N VAL A 25 -2.89 -4.61 13.96
CA VAL A 25 -3.51 -4.47 15.28
C VAL A 25 -5.03 -4.52 15.21
N HIS A 26 -5.61 -4.79 14.03
CA HIS A 26 -7.06 -4.83 13.81
C HIS A 26 -7.75 -3.56 14.31
N PHE A 27 -7.23 -2.42 13.89
CA PHE A 27 -7.72 -1.09 14.31
C PHE A 27 -9.24 -0.99 14.11
N PRO A 28 -10.04 -0.79 15.20
CA PRO A 28 -11.50 -0.88 15.10
C PRO A 28 -12.15 -0.02 14.01
N PRO A 29 -11.72 1.24 13.76
CA PRO A 29 -12.35 2.05 12.73
C PRO A 29 -12.27 1.50 11.29
N ILE A 30 -11.32 0.60 10.99
CA ILE A 30 -11.20 0.03 9.64
C ILE A 30 -12.04 -1.23 9.44
N ARG A 31 -12.51 -1.87 10.52
CA ARG A 31 -13.26 -3.14 10.45
C ARG A 31 -14.55 -3.05 9.62
N PRO A 32 -15.39 -2.00 9.81
CA PRO A 32 -16.61 -1.90 8.99
C PRO A 32 -16.32 -1.80 7.50
N GLY A 33 -15.25 -1.09 7.11
CA GLY A 33 -14.84 -1.00 5.71
C GLY A 33 -14.43 -2.33 5.14
N MET A 34 -13.70 -3.14 5.92
CA MET A 34 -13.30 -4.49 5.51
C MET A 34 -14.52 -5.39 5.33
N ALA A 35 -15.47 -5.34 6.27
CA ALA A 35 -16.70 -6.13 6.18
C ALA A 35 -17.50 -5.75 4.93
N ARG A 36 -17.61 -4.45 4.63
CA ARG A 36 -18.31 -4.00 3.42
C ARG A 36 -17.63 -4.48 2.14
N ALA A 37 -16.30 -4.57 2.15
CA ALA A 37 -15.54 -5.06 1.00
C ALA A 37 -15.59 -6.59 0.88
N GLY A 38 -16.22 -7.28 1.82
CA GLY A 38 -16.30 -8.74 1.82
C GLY A 38 -15.00 -9.41 2.27
N VAL A 39 -14.18 -8.72 3.04
CA VAL A 39 -12.88 -9.20 3.49
C VAL A 39 -13.00 -9.75 4.91
N PRO A 40 -12.61 -11.02 5.16
CA PRO A 40 -12.61 -11.59 6.51
C PRO A 40 -11.66 -10.81 7.43
N GLU A 41 -12.03 -10.68 8.70
CA GLU A 41 -11.20 -9.95 9.68
C GLU A 41 -9.80 -10.55 9.82
N SER A 42 -9.67 -11.87 9.69
CA SER A 42 -8.36 -12.54 9.76
C SER A 42 -7.39 -12.05 8.70
N TRP A 43 -7.89 -11.54 7.56
CA TRP A 43 -7.05 -11.01 6.50
C TRP A 43 -6.37 -9.69 6.88
N LEU A 44 -6.82 -9.02 7.93
CA LEU A 44 -6.13 -7.84 8.44
C LEU A 44 -4.71 -8.17 8.90
N THR A 45 -4.48 -9.35 9.44
CA THR A 45 -3.13 -9.80 9.79
C THR A 45 -2.38 -10.25 8.54
N PHE A 46 -2.97 -11.15 7.76
CA PHE A 46 -2.38 -11.66 6.52
C PHE A 46 -3.51 -11.91 5.52
N PRO A 47 -3.38 -11.46 4.26
CA PRO A 47 -2.20 -10.79 3.67
C PRO A 47 -2.11 -9.29 3.91
N ILE A 48 -3.16 -8.62 4.39
CA ILE A 48 -3.26 -7.16 4.34
C ILE A 48 -2.17 -6.48 5.17
N GLY A 49 -2.17 -6.66 6.49
CA GLY A 49 -1.22 -5.98 7.37
C GLY A 49 0.21 -6.38 7.09
N THR A 50 0.46 -7.67 6.91
CA THR A 50 1.80 -8.19 6.66
C THR A 50 2.38 -7.65 5.36
N LEU A 51 1.61 -7.72 4.27
CA LEU A 51 2.12 -7.27 2.96
C LEU A 51 2.31 -5.76 2.90
N LYS A 52 1.39 -4.98 3.49
CA LYS A 52 1.54 -3.52 3.53
C LYS A 52 2.77 -3.11 4.33
N THR A 53 2.96 -3.70 5.51
CA THR A 53 4.10 -3.38 6.37
C THR A 53 5.42 -3.81 5.71
N ALA A 54 5.46 -5.01 5.15
CA ALA A 54 6.64 -5.49 4.44
C ALA A 54 6.96 -4.60 3.23
N GLY A 55 5.94 -4.18 2.48
CA GLY A 55 6.10 -3.27 1.36
C GLY A 55 6.66 -1.91 1.80
N ALA A 56 6.14 -1.36 2.90
CA ALA A 56 6.63 -0.09 3.44
C ALA A 56 8.11 -0.20 3.84
N VAL A 57 8.49 -1.28 4.52
CA VAL A 57 9.89 -1.53 4.89
C VAL A 57 10.76 -1.64 3.63
N GLY A 58 10.28 -2.36 2.61
CA GLY A 58 11.01 -2.50 1.35
C GLY A 58 11.21 -1.17 0.62
N LEU A 59 10.18 -0.31 0.60
CA LEU A 59 10.32 1.03 0.03
C LEU A 59 11.34 1.87 0.81
N LEU A 60 11.32 1.78 2.13
CA LEU A 60 12.27 2.49 2.98
C LEU A 60 13.71 2.02 2.70
N LEU A 61 13.92 0.72 2.60
CA LEU A 61 15.25 0.17 2.27
C LEU A 61 15.71 0.66 0.91
N GLY A 62 14.79 0.79 -0.06
CA GLY A 62 15.09 1.36 -1.36
C GLY A 62 15.57 2.81 -1.27
N LEU A 63 14.95 3.61 -0.40
CA LEU A 63 15.40 4.99 -0.13
C LEU A 63 16.79 5.03 0.50
N LEU A 64 17.11 4.03 1.32
CA LEU A 64 18.41 3.94 1.99
C LEU A 64 19.51 3.39 1.08
N GLY A 65 19.19 3.10 -0.17
CA GLY A 65 20.18 2.73 -1.18
C GLY A 65 20.30 1.24 -1.47
N VAL A 66 19.39 0.41 -0.96
CA VAL A 66 19.40 -1.03 -1.29
C VAL A 66 18.75 -1.19 -2.68
N PRO A 67 19.53 -1.51 -3.73
CA PRO A 67 18.98 -1.64 -5.09
C PRO A 67 18.04 -2.83 -5.18
N LEU A 68 17.09 -2.78 -6.11
CA LEU A 68 16.11 -3.83 -6.40
C LEU A 68 15.04 -4.02 -5.31
N ILE A 69 15.36 -3.91 -4.04
CA ILE A 69 14.39 -4.08 -2.94
C ILE A 69 13.28 -3.05 -3.06
N GLY A 70 13.63 -1.77 -3.29
CA GLY A 70 12.62 -0.71 -3.45
C GLY A 70 11.73 -0.96 -4.65
N THR A 71 12.30 -1.35 -5.79
CA THR A 71 11.53 -1.66 -6.98
C THR A 71 10.62 -2.87 -6.76
N ALA A 72 11.15 -3.93 -6.15
CA ALA A 72 10.37 -5.12 -5.85
C ALA A 72 9.21 -4.79 -4.91
N ALA A 73 9.45 -3.98 -3.87
CA ALA A 73 8.41 -3.54 -2.95
C ALA A 73 7.33 -2.72 -3.65
N ALA A 74 7.73 -1.80 -4.53
CA ALA A 74 6.78 -0.97 -5.28
C ALA A 74 5.92 -1.82 -6.22
N ILE A 75 6.50 -2.80 -6.89
CA ILE A 75 5.77 -3.74 -7.75
C ILE A 75 4.79 -4.57 -6.91
N GLY A 76 5.24 -5.12 -5.80
CA GLY A 76 4.39 -5.92 -4.91
C GLY A 76 3.22 -5.12 -4.35
N LEU A 77 3.47 -3.90 -3.89
CA LEU A 77 2.41 -3.02 -3.39
C LEU A 77 1.45 -2.62 -4.49
N THR A 78 1.93 -2.42 -5.72
CA THR A 78 1.06 -2.13 -6.86
C THR A 78 0.09 -3.28 -7.08
N HIS A 79 0.57 -4.52 -7.10
CA HIS A 79 -0.28 -5.70 -7.20
C HIS A 79 -1.28 -5.76 -6.04
N PHE A 80 -0.81 -5.53 -4.82
CA PHE A 80 -1.66 -5.55 -3.65
C PHE A 80 -2.82 -4.57 -3.78
N PHE A 81 -2.55 -3.32 -4.17
CA PHE A 81 -3.61 -2.30 -4.26
C PHE A 81 -4.49 -2.49 -5.47
N VAL A 82 -4.00 -3.06 -6.57
CA VAL A 82 -4.86 -3.49 -7.67
C VAL A 82 -5.88 -4.51 -7.18
N CYS A 83 -5.41 -5.50 -6.41
CA CYS A 83 -6.31 -6.50 -5.82
C CYS A 83 -7.28 -5.87 -4.83
N ALA A 84 -6.84 -4.88 -4.05
CA ALA A 84 -7.70 -4.17 -3.11
C ALA A 84 -8.81 -3.41 -3.83
N VAL A 85 -8.47 -2.68 -4.87
CA VAL A 85 -9.46 -1.97 -5.71
C VAL A 85 -10.46 -2.96 -6.31
N TYR A 86 -9.96 -4.07 -6.85
CA TYR A 86 -10.81 -5.11 -7.43
C TYR A 86 -11.76 -5.71 -6.39
N THR A 87 -11.28 -5.96 -5.19
CA THR A 87 -12.10 -6.48 -4.09
C THR A 87 -13.26 -5.54 -3.77
N HIS A 88 -12.99 -4.23 -3.69
CA HIS A 88 -14.05 -3.24 -3.49
C HIS A 88 -15.04 -3.21 -4.64
N LEU A 89 -14.55 -3.31 -5.88
CA LEU A 89 -15.43 -3.35 -7.06
C LEU A 89 -16.35 -4.56 -7.05
N LEU A 90 -15.82 -5.74 -6.67
CA LEU A 90 -16.63 -6.96 -6.57
C LEU A 90 -17.73 -6.83 -5.51
N ALA A 91 -17.43 -6.18 -4.40
CA ALA A 91 -18.39 -5.97 -3.32
C ALA A 91 -19.29 -4.75 -3.57
N ARG A 92 -19.08 -4.01 -4.64
CA ARG A 92 -19.76 -2.74 -4.94
C ARG A 92 -19.62 -1.75 -3.79
N ASP A 93 -18.47 -1.76 -3.11
CA ASP A 93 -18.18 -0.89 -2.01
C ASP A 93 -17.41 0.34 -2.51
N TYR A 94 -18.11 1.46 -2.63
CA TYR A 94 -17.56 2.73 -3.12
C TYR A 94 -17.40 3.72 -1.98
N SER A 95 -17.12 3.22 -0.78
CA SER A 95 -16.91 4.01 0.43
C SER A 95 -15.57 4.74 0.41
N ALA A 96 -15.27 5.44 1.53
CA ALA A 96 -13.96 6.07 1.72
C ALA A 96 -12.80 5.08 1.61
N GLN A 97 -12.99 3.83 2.02
CA GLN A 97 -11.98 2.78 1.89
C GLN A 97 -11.63 2.51 0.44
N PHE A 98 -12.62 2.50 -0.44
CA PHE A 98 -12.38 2.37 -1.88
C PHE A 98 -11.55 3.54 -2.41
N GLY A 99 -11.90 4.76 -2.00
CA GLY A 99 -11.13 5.95 -2.36
C GLY A 99 -9.68 5.87 -1.88
N LEU A 100 -9.47 5.41 -0.64
CA LEU A 100 -8.13 5.21 -0.09
C LEU A 100 -7.35 4.17 -0.89
N ALA A 101 -7.97 3.05 -1.28
CA ALA A 101 -7.30 2.03 -2.08
C ALA A 101 -6.83 2.60 -3.42
N ASN A 102 -7.64 3.41 -4.08
CA ASN A 102 -7.25 4.08 -5.32
C ASN A 102 -6.12 5.09 -5.09
N GLY A 103 -6.18 5.86 -4.01
CA GLY A 103 -5.13 6.81 -3.65
C GLY A 103 -3.80 6.12 -3.37
N PHE A 104 -3.82 5.05 -2.60
CA PHE A 104 -2.62 4.24 -2.34
C PHE A 104 -2.06 3.65 -3.62
N LEU A 105 -2.92 3.14 -4.51
CA LEU A 105 -2.48 2.60 -5.79
C LEU A 105 -1.75 3.67 -6.61
N ALA A 106 -2.33 4.85 -6.74
CA ALA A 106 -1.69 5.95 -7.45
C ALA A 106 -0.34 6.31 -6.84
N LEU A 107 -0.26 6.34 -5.51
CA LEU A 107 0.95 6.69 -4.77
C LEU A 107 2.07 5.67 -5.01
N VAL A 108 1.78 4.37 -4.93
CA VAL A 108 2.81 3.34 -5.13
C VAL A 108 3.22 3.23 -6.59
N VAL A 109 2.31 3.46 -7.54
CA VAL A 109 2.65 3.51 -8.96
C VAL A 109 3.57 4.69 -9.24
N ALA A 110 3.28 5.86 -8.66
CA ALA A 110 4.15 7.03 -8.79
C ALA A 110 5.54 6.75 -8.22
N THR A 111 5.62 6.08 -7.07
CA THR A 111 6.89 5.67 -6.47
C THR A 111 7.67 4.74 -7.40
N LEU A 112 7.00 3.78 -8.01
CA LEU A 112 7.63 2.84 -8.94
C LEU A 112 8.16 3.57 -10.16
N VAL A 113 7.34 4.40 -10.80
CA VAL A 113 7.72 5.12 -12.03
C VAL A 113 8.87 6.07 -11.75
N LEU A 114 8.80 6.86 -10.68
CA LEU A 114 9.86 7.79 -10.33
C LEU A 114 11.16 7.06 -9.95
N GLY A 115 11.04 5.95 -9.24
CA GLY A 115 12.20 5.13 -8.88
C GLY A 115 12.93 4.58 -10.10
N LEU A 116 12.19 4.14 -11.10
CA LEU A 116 12.78 3.68 -12.37
C LEU A 116 13.38 4.84 -13.15
N ALA A 117 12.78 6.03 -13.09
CA ALA A 117 13.24 7.18 -13.84
C ALA A 117 14.54 7.79 -13.30
N VAL A 118 14.82 7.63 -11.99
CA VAL A 118 16.04 8.18 -11.36
C VAL A 118 17.24 7.24 -11.40
N ARG A 119 17.09 6.08 -11.98
CA ARG A 119 18.19 5.11 -12.08
C ARG A 119 19.14 5.39 -13.25
#